data_dc2ee4a6be58c5ff9418c25767ba360b
#
_entry.id   dc2ee4a6be58c5ff9418c25767ba360b
#
_cell.length_a   1.000
_cell.length_b   1.000
_cell.length_c   1.000
_cell.angle_alpha   90.00
_cell.angle_beta   90.00
_cell.angle_gamma   90.00
#
_symmetry.space_group_name_H-M   'P 1'
#
loop_
_entity.id
_entity.type
_entity.pdbx_description
1 polymer ?
#
loop_
_entity_poly.entity_id
_entity_poly.type
_entity_poly.pdbx_seq_one_letter_code
_entity_poly.pdbx_strand_id
1 'polypeptide(L)'
;MFKVINVSDHFIILSDFYQTGGFMELPTIIVNFKLYEQGTGDAALEMAILHEKIAAEMGVSIAIVVNFLDLEAIARRVKIPVFAQGMDPVGYGSHTGSISADMLFEKGAYGVLLNHAERPLEYVMLGECVSRARDAGLFTVVCVDSPEQGEVVKKYNPDMIAVEPPGLIGGDLSVAEADPAMIEKAVSELGRGNVIVGAGIRNGSDVRTSLALGASGVLLASGVVRADDPEMVLRDLAEALKRY
;
A
#
# COMPACT_ATOMS: atom_id res chain seq x y z
N MET A 1 9.51 16.28 2.18
CA MET A 1 10.42 15.43 1.36
C MET A 1 10.65 14.16 2.14
N PHE A 2 10.20 13.02 1.63
CA PHE A 2 10.45 11.74 2.31
C PHE A 2 11.94 11.41 2.22
N LYS A 3 12.54 11.02 3.33
CA LYS A 3 13.93 10.62 3.39
C LYS A 3 13.97 9.15 3.83
N VAL A 4 14.42 8.28 2.95
CA VAL A 4 14.69 6.88 3.29
C VAL A 4 16.04 6.84 4.00
N ILE A 5 16.07 6.37 5.23
CA ILE A 5 17.29 6.17 6.00
C ILE A 5 17.45 4.67 6.26
N ASN A 6 18.63 4.14 5.92
CA ASN A 6 19.00 2.80 6.32
C ASN A 6 19.61 2.84 7.72
N VAL A 7 18.98 2.19 8.68
CA VAL A 7 19.51 2.03 10.03
C VAL A 7 19.62 0.53 10.31
N SER A 8 20.83 0.01 10.26
CA SER A 8 21.15 -1.39 10.61
C SER A 8 20.28 -2.41 9.83
N ASP A 9 20.31 -2.32 8.48
CA ASP A 9 19.57 -3.17 7.55
C ASP A 9 18.03 -2.98 7.53
N HIS A 10 17.50 -1.96 8.22
CA HIS A 10 16.12 -1.53 8.13
C HIS A 10 16.04 -0.19 7.41
N PHE A 11 15.10 -0.06 6.46
CA PHE A 11 14.82 1.20 5.77
C PHE A 11 13.70 1.94 6.50
N ILE A 12 14.00 3.12 7.06
CA ILE A 12 13.02 4.00 7.71
C ILE A 12 12.72 5.15 6.75
N ILE A 13 11.44 5.38 6.49
CA ILE A 13 10.96 6.50 5.69
C ILE A 13 10.55 7.62 6.63
N LEU A 14 11.33 8.70 6.65
CA LEU A 14 11.01 9.89 7.44
C LEU A 14 10.28 10.92 6.56
N SER A 15 9.08 11.32 6.96
CA SER A 15 8.46 12.54 6.44
C SER A 15 8.75 13.69 7.40
N ASP A 16 9.25 14.82 6.88
CA ASP A 16 9.49 16.03 7.67
C ASP A 16 8.20 16.76 8.06
N PHE A 17 7.03 16.20 7.73
CA PHE A 17 5.72 16.79 8.02
C PHE A 17 4.98 16.03 9.11
N TYR A 18 4.44 16.75 10.05
CA TYR A 18 3.62 16.29 11.16
C TYR A 18 2.33 15.61 10.66
N GLN A 19 2.40 14.33 10.33
CA GLN A 19 1.21 13.51 10.26
C GLN A 19 1.00 12.84 11.62
N THR A 20 -0.23 12.80 12.07
CA THR A 20 -0.63 12.15 13.33
C THR A 20 -0.57 10.61 13.26
N GLY A 21 -0.31 10.05 12.07
CA GLY A 21 -0.11 8.62 11.83
C GLY A 21 1.33 8.17 12.06
N GLY A 22 1.52 6.88 12.37
CA GLY A 22 2.84 6.26 12.52
C GLY A 22 3.63 6.25 11.21
N PHE A 23 4.94 6.00 11.31
CA PHE A 23 5.80 5.83 10.15
C PHE A 23 5.61 4.44 9.55
N MET A 24 5.71 4.35 8.22
CA MET A 24 5.78 3.07 7.54
C MET A 24 7.24 2.60 7.50
N GLU A 25 7.48 1.47 8.13
CA GLU A 25 8.78 0.79 8.11
C GLU A 25 8.77 -0.33 7.06
N LEU A 26 9.92 -0.66 6.49
CA LEU A 26 10.04 -1.77 5.56
C LEU A 26 10.80 -2.92 6.22
N PRO A 27 10.39 -4.17 5.98
CA PRO A 27 9.28 -4.58 5.12
C PRO A 27 7.90 -4.29 5.74
N THR A 28 6.85 -4.13 4.90
CA THR A 28 5.49 -3.77 5.33
C THR A 28 4.41 -4.65 4.73
N ILE A 29 3.28 -4.74 5.41
CA ILE A 29 2.03 -5.31 4.88
C ILE A 29 1.08 -4.15 4.60
N ILE A 30 0.59 -4.04 3.37
CA ILE A 30 -0.46 -3.08 3.01
C ILE A 30 -1.75 -3.83 2.72
N VAL A 31 -2.83 -3.50 3.41
CA VAL A 31 -4.14 -4.13 3.21
C VAL A 31 -5.11 -3.15 2.58
N ASN A 32 -5.50 -3.43 1.33
CA ASN A 32 -6.49 -2.64 0.60
C ASN A 32 -7.90 -3.12 0.95
N PHE A 33 -8.66 -2.27 1.64
CA PHE A 33 -10.03 -2.59 2.06
C PHE A 33 -11.01 -2.62 0.88
N LYS A 34 -10.64 -2.01 -0.25
CA LYS A 34 -11.49 -1.86 -1.44
C LYS A 34 -12.86 -1.28 -1.05
N LEU A 35 -13.93 -1.74 -1.68
CA LEU A 35 -15.32 -1.43 -1.33
C LEU A 35 -16.06 -2.67 -0.84
N TYR A 36 -15.36 -3.58 -0.18
CA TYR A 36 -16.01 -4.71 0.48
C TYR A 36 -16.87 -4.21 1.65
N GLU A 37 -18.00 -4.86 1.91
CA GLU A 37 -18.90 -4.50 3.00
C GLU A 37 -18.15 -4.47 4.35
N GLN A 38 -17.24 -5.43 4.58
CA GLN A 38 -16.40 -5.52 5.76
C GLN A 38 -15.32 -4.42 5.83
N GLY A 39 -15.07 -3.70 4.71
CA GLY A 39 -14.07 -2.64 4.55
C GLY A 39 -14.68 -1.25 4.37
N THR A 40 -15.95 -1.03 4.75
CA THR A 40 -16.65 0.25 4.63
C THR A 40 -17.40 0.62 5.91
N GLY A 41 -17.54 1.94 6.19
CA GLY A 41 -18.26 2.46 7.35
C GLY A 41 -17.69 2.00 8.69
N ASP A 42 -18.56 1.65 9.63
CA ASP A 42 -18.15 1.21 10.97
C ASP A 42 -17.30 -0.07 10.93
N ALA A 43 -17.60 -0.99 10.01
CA ALA A 43 -16.81 -2.22 9.84
C ALA A 43 -15.37 -1.90 9.39
N ALA A 44 -15.17 -0.90 8.54
CA ALA A 44 -13.83 -0.45 8.16
C ALA A 44 -13.06 0.13 9.36
N LEU A 45 -13.73 0.87 10.23
CA LEU A 45 -13.11 1.42 11.44
C LEU A 45 -12.69 0.30 12.41
N GLU A 46 -13.56 -0.68 12.65
CA GLU A 46 -13.24 -1.85 13.49
C GLU A 46 -12.06 -2.64 12.90
N MET A 47 -12.07 -2.86 11.59
CA MET A 47 -10.98 -3.52 10.86
C MET A 47 -9.67 -2.74 10.99
N ALA A 48 -9.69 -1.41 10.88
CA ALA A 48 -8.50 -0.56 11.04
C ALA A 48 -7.92 -0.65 12.47
N ILE A 49 -8.78 -0.67 13.49
CA ILE A 49 -8.37 -0.86 14.90
C ILE A 49 -7.73 -2.24 15.11
N LEU A 50 -8.27 -3.27 14.48
CA LEU A 50 -7.69 -4.61 14.51
C LEU A 50 -6.28 -4.63 13.90
N HIS A 51 -6.08 -3.96 12.74
CA HIS A 51 -4.77 -3.86 12.09
C HIS A 51 -3.76 -3.13 12.98
N GLU A 52 -4.15 -2.02 13.60
CA GLU A 52 -3.30 -1.28 14.55
C GLU A 52 -2.92 -2.14 15.76
N LYS A 53 -3.89 -2.84 16.36
CA LYS A 53 -3.66 -3.75 17.49
C LYS A 53 -2.59 -4.78 17.16
N ILE A 54 -2.73 -5.45 16.02
CA ILE A 54 -1.80 -6.51 15.61
C ILE A 54 -0.44 -5.93 15.25
N ALA A 55 -0.38 -4.80 14.55
CA ALA A 55 0.87 -4.11 14.25
C ALA A 55 1.66 -3.81 15.55
N ALA A 56 0.99 -3.27 16.56
CA ALA A 56 1.59 -2.95 17.85
C ALA A 56 2.01 -4.20 18.65
N GLU A 57 1.15 -5.21 18.72
CA GLU A 57 1.43 -6.46 19.47
C GLU A 57 2.59 -7.25 18.86
N MET A 58 2.67 -7.27 17.53
CA MET A 58 3.68 -8.04 16.80
C MET A 58 4.96 -7.25 16.54
N GLY A 59 4.92 -5.91 16.68
CA GLY A 59 6.05 -5.02 16.39
C GLY A 59 6.40 -5.01 14.91
N VAL A 60 5.40 -4.95 14.03
CA VAL A 60 5.56 -4.97 12.56
C VAL A 60 4.87 -3.79 11.91
N SER A 61 5.32 -3.41 10.72
CA SER A 61 4.71 -2.36 9.92
C SER A 61 3.50 -2.89 9.16
N ILE A 62 2.33 -2.31 9.44
CA ILE A 62 1.08 -2.56 8.71
C ILE A 62 0.49 -1.21 8.30
N ALA A 63 0.09 -1.09 7.04
CA ALA A 63 -0.64 0.03 6.50
C ALA A 63 -1.97 -0.43 5.90
N ILE A 64 -2.93 0.48 5.81
CA ILE A 64 -4.25 0.19 5.23
C ILE A 64 -4.59 1.18 4.12
N VAL A 65 -5.36 0.74 3.14
CA VAL A 65 -5.86 1.58 2.04
C VAL A 65 -7.38 1.58 2.12
N VAL A 66 -7.99 2.75 2.30
CA VAL A 66 -9.41 2.90 2.59
C VAL A 66 -10.10 3.81 1.57
N ASN A 67 -11.43 3.70 1.47
CA ASN A 67 -12.23 4.57 0.62
C ASN A 67 -12.23 6.03 1.13
N PHE A 68 -12.60 6.97 0.26
CA PHE A 68 -12.53 8.40 0.56
C PHE A 68 -13.47 8.85 1.67
N LEU A 69 -14.62 8.17 1.85
CA LEU A 69 -15.65 8.58 2.83
C LEU A 69 -15.23 8.23 4.25
N ASP A 70 -14.52 7.12 4.43
CA ASP A 70 -14.10 6.62 5.74
C ASP A 70 -12.70 7.12 6.15
N LEU A 71 -11.94 7.67 5.19
CA LEU A 71 -10.52 8.01 5.37
C LEU A 71 -10.30 8.92 6.59
N GLU A 72 -11.00 10.04 6.70
CA GLU A 72 -10.77 11.00 7.80
C GLU A 72 -11.11 10.39 9.17
N ALA A 73 -12.21 9.65 9.25
CA ALA A 73 -12.63 9.02 10.50
C ALA A 73 -11.61 7.98 10.97
N ILE A 74 -11.10 7.17 10.04
CA ILE A 74 -10.10 6.14 10.32
C ILE A 74 -8.74 6.78 10.65
N ALA A 75 -8.25 7.73 9.84
CA ALA A 75 -6.96 8.38 10.04
C ALA A 75 -6.86 9.12 11.38
N ARG A 76 -7.98 9.65 11.89
CA ARG A 76 -8.03 10.27 13.22
C ARG A 76 -8.04 9.26 14.38
N ARG A 77 -8.38 8.01 14.11
CA ARG A 77 -8.61 6.98 15.15
C ARG A 77 -7.44 6.03 15.32
N VAL A 78 -6.70 5.74 14.26
CA VAL A 78 -5.55 4.81 14.29
C VAL A 78 -4.24 5.55 14.03
N LYS A 79 -3.12 4.96 14.48
CA LYS A 79 -1.76 5.49 14.28
C LYS A 79 -1.00 4.79 13.15
N ILE A 80 -1.52 3.68 12.64
CA ILE A 80 -0.92 3.04 11.46
C ILE A 80 -1.13 3.91 10.22
N PRO A 81 -0.25 3.84 9.19
CA PRO A 81 -0.41 4.59 7.96
C PRO A 81 -1.73 4.26 7.24
N VAL A 82 -2.50 5.31 6.91
CA VAL A 82 -3.79 5.21 6.20
C VAL A 82 -3.65 5.82 4.82
N PHE A 83 -3.85 5.03 3.78
CA PHE A 83 -3.77 5.44 2.38
C PHE A 83 -5.16 5.65 1.80
N ALA A 84 -5.27 6.60 0.86
CA ALA A 84 -6.46 6.73 0.01
C ALA A 84 -6.40 5.77 -1.17
N GLN A 85 -7.55 5.31 -1.66
CA GLN A 85 -7.68 4.39 -2.81
C GLN A 85 -7.47 5.04 -4.19
N GLY A 86 -7.04 6.29 -4.24
CA GLY A 86 -6.78 7.04 -5.45
C GLY A 86 -6.85 8.54 -5.23
N MET A 87 -6.61 9.29 -6.31
CA MET A 87 -6.82 10.75 -6.38
C MET A 87 -6.95 11.17 -7.84
N ASP A 88 -7.29 12.43 -8.05
CA ASP A 88 -7.31 13.07 -9.37
C ASP A 88 -6.16 14.08 -9.49
N PRO A 89 -5.62 14.32 -10.69
CA PRO A 89 -4.48 15.21 -10.91
C PRO A 89 -4.89 16.70 -10.91
N VAL A 90 -5.64 17.12 -9.89
CA VAL A 90 -6.18 18.49 -9.76
C VAL A 90 -5.76 19.11 -8.44
N GLY A 91 -5.68 20.44 -8.41
CA GLY A 91 -5.56 21.23 -7.19
C GLY A 91 -6.91 21.82 -6.76
N TYR A 92 -6.87 22.84 -5.89
CA TYR A 92 -8.05 23.61 -5.57
C TYR A 92 -8.57 24.36 -6.80
N GLY A 93 -9.91 24.42 -6.98
CA GLY A 93 -10.53 25.13 -8.08
C GLY A 93 -11.86 24.55 -8.53
N SER A 94 -12.22 24.75 -9.79
CA SER A 94 -13.49 24.33 -10.40
C SER A 94 -13.44 22.86 -10.82
N HIS A 95 -13.38 21.95 -9.87
CA HIS A 95 -13.22 20.51 -10.07
C HIS A 95 -14.26 19.71 -9.27
N THR A 96 -15.55 19.99 -9.53
CA THR A 96 -16.65 19.33 -8.83
C THR A 96 -16.55 17.81 -8.93
N GLY A 97 -16.52 17.13 -7.78
CA GLY A 97 -16.45 15.66 -7.69
C GLY A 97 -15.05 15.07 -7.70
N SER A 98 -14.01 15.87 -7.93
CA SER A 98 -12.63 15.40 -7.88
C SER A 98 -12.06 15.34 -6.45
N ILE A 99 -11.09 14.49 -6.27
CA ILE A 99 -10.32 14.30 -5.02
C ILE A 99 -8.87 14.76 -5.25
N SER A 100 -8.46 15.88 -4.65
CA SER A 100 -7.10 16.38 -4.75
C SER A 100 -6.16 15.82 -3.69
N ALA A 101 -4.84 15.87 -3.96
CA ALA A 101 -3.81 15.49 -2.99
C ALA A 101 -3.89 16.34 -1.71
N ASP A 102 -4.10 17.66 -1.86
CA ASP A 102 -4.20 18.59 -0.74
C ASP A 102 -5.34 18.20 0.21
N MET A 103 -6.52 17.86 -0.34
CA MET A 103 -7.67 17.40 0.47
C MET A 103 -7.34 16.11 1.22
N LEU A 104 -6.70 15.15 0.56
CA LEU A 104 -6.32 13.88 1.18
C LEU A 104 -5.34 14.11 2.33
N PHE A 105 -4.34 14.97 2.14
CA PHE A 105 -3.37 15.34 3.18
C PHE A 105 -4.06 16.00 4.37
N GLU A 106 -4.94 16.99 4.14
CA GLU A 106 -5.70 17.66 5.21
C GLU A 106 -6.61 16.71 5.99
N LYS A 107 -7.08 15.63 5.35
CA LYS A 107 -7.89 14.59 5.99
C LYS A 107 -7.06 13.51 6.70
N GLY A 108 -5.75 13.66 6.72
CA GLY A 108 -4.83 12.79 7.45
C GLY A 108 -4.38 11.55 6.69
N ALA A 109 -4.56 11.52 5.36
CA ALA A 109 -3.97 10.45 4.56
C ALA A 109 -2.44 10.47 4.69
N TYR A 110 -1.84 9.32 4.97
CA TYR A 110 -0.41 9.11 4.89
C TYR A 110 0.08 9.08 3.45
N GLY A 111 -0.72 8.50 2.56
CA GLY A 111 -0.37 8.34 1.17
C GLY A 111 -1.56 7.99 0.28
N VAL A 112 -1.25 7.60 -0.94
CA VAL A 112 -2.25 7.25 -1.95
C VAL A 112 -1.81 6.02 -2.75
N LEU A 113 -2.76 5.11 -3.00
CA LEU A 113 -2.62 4.00 -3.93
C LEU A 113 -3.09 4.48 -5.31
N LEU A 114 -2.23 4.39 -6.32
CA LEU A 114 -2.48 4.89 -7.67
C LEU A 114 -2.46 3.75 -8.69
N ASN A 115 -3.22 3.91 -9.76
CA ASN A 115 -3.21 3.02 -10.92
C ASN A 115 -3.53 1.54 -10.59
N HIS A 116 -4.28 1.27 -9.53
CA HIS A 116 -4.76 -0.09 -9.27
C HIS A 116 -5.59 -0.60 -10.45
N ALA A 117 -5.56 -1.91 -10.73
CA ALA A 117 -6.25 -2.53 -11.87
C ALA A 117 -7.77 -2.22 -11.94
N GLU A 118 -8.41 -1.96 -10.79
CA GLU A 118 -9.82 -1.54 -10.72
C GLU A 118 -10.05 -0.04 -11.03
N ARG A 119 -8.98 0.77 -11.06
CA ARG A 119 -9.00 2.20 -11.38
C ARG A 119 -7.72 2.60 -12.12
N PRO A 120 -7.53 2.13 -13.35
CA PRO A 120 -6.34 2.43 -14.13
C PRO A 120 -6.31 3.91 -14.53
N LEU A 121 -5.11 4.46 -14.66
CA LEU A 121 -4.86 5.84 -15.05
C LEU A 121 -4.04 5.87 -16.34
N GLU A 122 -4.35 6.81 -17.23
CA GLU A 122 -3.47 7.16 -18.34
C GLU A 122 -2.11 7.62 -17.80
N TYR A 123 -1.01 7.24 -18.45
CA TYR A 123 0.35 7.53 -17.95
C TYR A 123 0.62 9.01 -17.69
N VAL A 124 0.06 9.91 -18.51
CA VAL A 124 0.20 11.35 -18.29
C VAL A 124 -0.46 11.76 -16.99
N MET A 125 -1.70 11.34 -16.78
CA MET A 125 -2.46 11.60 -15.53
C MET A 125 -1.77 10.96 -14.32
N LEU A 126 -1.25 9.76 -14.47
CA LEU A 126 -0.50 9.08 -13.40
C LEU A 126 0.73 9.89 -12.98
N GLY A 127 1.50 10.40 -13.94
CA GLY A 127 2.65 11.25 -13.66
C GLY A 127 2.28 12.54 -12.92
N GLU A 128 1.16 13.17 -13.30
CA GLU A 128 0.62 14.35 -12.63
C GLU A 128 0.14 14.02 -11.22
N CYS A 129 -0.55 12.87 -11.01
CA CYS A 129 -0.95 12.41 -9.68
C CYS A 129 0.25 12.20 -8.76
N VAL A 130 1.30 11.50 -9.22
CA VAL A 130 2.53 11.27 -8.44
C VAL A 130 3.19 12.60 -8.08
N SER A 131 3.28 13.55 -9.02
CA SER A 131 3.87 14.88 -8.75
C SER A 131 3.07 15.63 -7.69
N ARG A 132 1.75 15.73 -7.84
CA ARG A 132 0.88 16.43 -6.90
C ARG A 132 0.84 15.78 -5.51
N ALA A 133 0.82 14.45 -5.45
CA ALA A 133 0.90 13.71 -4.19
C ALA A 133 2.19 14.06 -3.44
N ARG A 134 3.32 14.06 -4.13
CA ARG A 134 4.61 14.45 -3.55
C ARG A 134 4.63 15.90 -3.08
N ASP A 135 4.11 16.83 -3.89
CA ASP A 135 4.06 18.26 -3.55
C ASP A 135 3.19 18.50 -2.30
N ALA A 136 2.12 17.72 -2.13
CA ALA A 136 1.27 17.75 -0.95
C ALA A 136 1.86 16.99 0.26
N GLY A 137 2.96 16.25 0.11
CA GLY A 137 3.58 15.46 1.18
C GLY A 137 2.94 14.08 1.40
N LEU A 138 2.25 13.53 0.40
CA LEU A 138 1.69 12.18 0.43
C LEU A 138 2.69 11.15 -0.10
N PHE A 139 2.74 10.00 0.55
CA PHE A 139 3.47 8.82 0.07
C PHE A 139 2.72 8.16 -1.09
N THR A 140 3.44 7.74 -2.13
CA THR A 140 2.84 7.19 -3.35
C THR A 140 3.17 5.71 -3.53
N VAL A 141 2.14 4.88 -3.67
CA VAL A 141 2.27 3.49 -4.11
C VAL A 141 1.59 3.37 -5.48
N VAL A 142 2.34 3.03 -6.52
CA VAL A 142 1.81 2.89 -7.89
C VAL A 142 1.70 1.41 -8.24
N CYS A 143 0.49 0.94 -8.55
CA CYS A 143 0.26 -0.41 -9.03
C CYS A 143 0.59 -0.55 -10.52
N VAL A 144 1.18 -1.66 -10.88
CA VAL A 144 1.52 -2.05 -12.25
C VAL A 144 1.27 -3.54 -12.47
N ASP A 145 0.94 -3.92 -13.69
CA ASP A 145 0.63 -5.30 -14.06
C ASP A 145 1.89 -6.17 -14.21
N SER A 146 3.04 -5.54 -14.48
CA SER A 146 4.29 -6.25 -14.75
C SER A 146 5.53 -5.39 -14.44
N PRO A 147 6.72 -6.01 -14.33
CA PRO A 147 7.99 -5.28 -14.18
C PRO A 147 8.24 -4.27 -15.32
N GLU A 148 7.87 -4.59 -16.56
CA GLU A 148 8.02 -3.72 -17.73
C GLU A 148 7.20 -2.44 -17.59
N GLN A 149 5.96 -2.53 -17.11
CA GLN A 149 5.16 -1.34 -16.77
C GLN A 149 5.80 -0.58 -15.60
N GLY A 150 6.38 -1.30 -14.63
CA GLY A 150 7.14 -0.71 -13.53
C GLY A 150 8.26 0.20 -14.01
N GLU A 151 9.06 -0.24 -15.00
CA GLU A 151 10.11 0.58 -15.61
C GLU A 151 9.54 1.84 -16.29
N VAL A 152 8.35 1.77 -16.88
CA VAL A 152 7.69 2.95 -17.46
C VAL A 152 7.28 3.96 -16.39
N VAL A 153 6.71 3.51 -15.27
CA VAL A 153 6.22 4.42 -14.22
C VAL A 153 7.33 4.90 -13.28
N LYS A 154 8.44 4.20 -13.20
CA LYS A 154 9.63 4.56 -12.40
C LYS A 154 10.14 5.97 -12.71
N LYS A 155 10.02 6.45 -13.96
CA LYS A 155 10.39 7.81 -14.37
C LYS A 155 9.61 8.91 -13.65
N TYR A 156 8.43 8.63 -13.12
CA TYR A 156 7.65 9.56 -12.30
C TYR A 156 8.14 9.61 -10.85
N ASN A 157 9.04 8.69 -10.48
CA ASN A 157 9.66 8.57 -9.16
C ASN A 157 8.61 8.42 -8.04
N PRO A 158 7.70 7.42 -8.11
CA PRO A 158 6.86 7.08 -6.97
C PRO A 158 7.72 6.56 -5.82
N ASP A 159 7.18 6.61 -4.60
CA ASP A 159 7.90 6.09 -3.42
C ASP A 159 8.00 4.57 -3.46
N MET A 160 6.94 3.89 -3.92
CA MET A 160 6.94 2.44 -4.14
C MET A 160 6.15 2.04 -5.39
N ILE A 161 6.51 0.89 -5.94
CA ILE A 161 5.79 0.25 -7.06
C ILE A 161 5.26 -1.10 -6.59
N ALA A 162 3.95 -1.29 -6.69
CA ALA A 162 3.28 -2.55 -6.39
C ALA A 162 3.08 -3.34 -7.70
N VAL A 163 3.73 -4.49 -7.81
CA VAL A 163 3.58 -5.37 -8.98
C VAL A 163 2.47 -6.38 -8.71
N GLU A 164 1.39 -6.30 -9.50
CA GLU A 164 0.15 -7.07 -9.33
C GLU A 164 -0.33 -7.66 -10.67
N PRO A 165 0.11 -8.88 -11.05
CA PRO A 165 -0.40 -9.53 -12.26
C PRO A 165 -1.93 -9.65 -12.23
N PRO A 166 -2.67 -9.06 -13.19
CA PRO A 166 -4.14 -8.99 -13.12
C PRO A 166 -4.81 -10.37 -13.05
N GLY A 167 -4.23 -11.37 -13.71
CA GLY A 167 -4.74 -12.74 -13.70
C GLY A 167 -4.70 -13.46 -12.36
N LEU A 168 -3.98 -12.90 -11.37
CA LEU A 168 -3.86 -13.44 -10.01
C LEU A 168 -4.61 -12.62 -8.96
N ILE A 169 -5.08 -11.41 -9.30
CA ILE A 169 -5.82 -10.56 -8.38
C ILE A 169 -7.14 -11.24 -7.97
N GLY A 170 -7.32 -11.46 -6.67
CA GLY A 170 -8.50 -12.14 -6.14
C GLY A 170 -8.57 -13.64 -6.45
N GLY A 171 -7.53 -14.19 -7.06
CA GLY A 171 -7.40 -15.62 -7.36
C GLY A 171 -6.99 -16.47 -6.15
N ASP A 172 -6.89 -17.79 -6.38
CA ASP A 172 -6.54 -18.78 -5.34
C ASP A 172 -5.02 -19.04 -5.26
N LEU A 173 -4.26 -18.55 -6.21
CA LEU A 173 -2.82 -18.72 -6.31
C LEU A 173 -2.12 -17.38 -6.16
N SER A 174 -1.12 -17.28 -5.28
CA SER A 174 -0.33 -16.06 -5.12
C SER A 174 0.72 -15.93 -6.23
N VAL A 175 1.12 -14.69 -6.53
CA VAL A 175 2.24 -14.45 -7.46
C VAL A 175 3.54 -15.05 -6.93
N ALA A 176 3.72 -15.10 -5.61
CA ALA A 176 4.88 -15.73 -4.97
C ALA A 176 4.97 -17.24 -5.25
N GLU A 177 3.84 -17.89 -5.45
CA GLU A 177 3.74 -19.30 -5.81
C GLU A 177 3.71 -19.51 -7.33
N ALA A 178 2.93 -18.70 -8.06
CA ALA A 178 2.68 -18.86 -9.49
C ALA A 178 3.87 -18.45 -10.36
N ASP A 179 4.53 -17.34 -10.01
CA ASP A 179 5.61 -16.75 -10.81
C ASP A 179 6.67 -16.05 -9.93
N PRO A 180 7.47 -16.81 -9.16
CA PRO A 180 8.56 -16.23 -8.35
C PRO A 180 9.57 -15.43 -9.18
N ALA A 181 9.80 -15.83 -10.43
CA ALA A 181 10.76 -15.16 -11.32
C ALA A 181 10.32 -13.72 -11.66
N MET A 182 9.03 -13.44 -11.70
CA MET A 182 8.50 -12.08 -11.88
C MET A 182 8.90 -11.19 -10.71
N ILE A 183 8.86 -11.69 -9.48
CA ILE A 183 9.25 -10.94 -8.28
C ILE A 183 10.75 -10.61 -8.35
N GLU A 184 11.60 -11.61 -8.62
CA GLU A 184 13.04 -11.40 -8.77
C GLU A 184 13.35 -10.37 -9.86
N LYS A 185 12.66 -10.46 -11.02
CA LYS A 185 12.79 -9.51 -12.11
C LYS A 185 12.37 -8.11 -11.67
N ALA A 186 11.21 -7.95 -11.05
CA ALA A 186 10.74 -6.66 -10.56
C ALA A 186 11.73 -6.03 -9.58
N VAL A 187 12.24 -6.78 -8.61
CA VAL A 187 13.24 -6.31 -7.65
C VAL A 187 14.55 -5.90 -8.33
N SER A 188 14.99 -6.69 -9.33
CA SER A 188 16.23 -6.40 -10.09
C SER A 188 16.12 -5.12 -10.92
N GLU A 189 14.99 -4.92 -11.62
CA GLU A 189 14.78 -3.79 -12.54
C GLU A 189 14.34 -2.51 -11.81
N LEU A 190 13.44 -2.62 -10.83
CA LEU A 190 12.86 -1.47 -10.15
C LEU A 190 13.65 -1.01 -8.92
N GLY A 191 14.49 -1.88 -8.39
CA GLY A 191 15.40 -1.59 -7.26
C GLY A 191 14.87 -2.13 -5.93
N ARG A 192 15.79 -2.67 -5.14
CA ARG A 192 15.52 -3.10 -3.76
C ARG A 192 15.05 -1.90 -2.92
N GLY A 193 14.08 -2.13 -2.04
CA GLY A 193 13.50 -1.07 -1.21
C GLY A 193 12.29 -0.36 -1.85
N ASN A 194 12.02 -0.57 -3.15
CA ASN A 194 10.97 0.13 -3.87
C ASN A 194 9.83 -0.77 -4.38
N VAL A 195 9.95 -2.09 -4.21
CA VAL A 195 8.99 -3.06 -4.78
C VAL A 195 8.13 -3.67 -3.69
N ILE A 196 6.81 -3.54 -3.86
CA ILE A 196 5.79 -4.30 -3.14
C ILE A 196 5.21 -5.34 -4.10
N VAL A 197 4.87 -6.50 -3.58
CA VAL A 197 4.26 -7.58 -4.36
C VAL A 197 2.80 -7.72 -3.96
N GLY A 198 1.92 -7.63 -4.95
CA GLY A 198 0.49 -7.87 -4.80
C GLY A 198 0.02 -9.08 -5.61
N ALA A 199 -1.29 -9.32 -5.58
CA ALA A 199 -2.02 -10.42 -6.22
C ALA A 199 -1.88 -11.78 -5.53
N GLY A 200 -3.01 -12.26 -5.01
CA GLY A 200 -3.17 -13.60 -4.47
C GLY A 200 -2.48 -13.88 -3.12
N ILE A 201 -1.88 -12.87 -2.47
CA ILE A 201 -1.26 -13.03 -1.14
C ILE A 201 -2.33 -13.35 -0.10
N ARG A 202 -2.17 -14.47 0.65
CA ARG A 202 -3.19 -14.98 1.57
C ARG A 202 -2.65 -15.43 2.93
N ASN A 203 -1.38 -15.78 3.03
CA ASN A 203 -0.81 -16.40 4.21
C ASN A 203 0.66 -16.01 4.41
N GLY A 204 1.20 -16.37 5.57
CA GLY A 204 2.58 -16.06 5.92
C GLY A 204 3.63 -16.74 5.02
N SER A 205 3.30 -17.83 4.33
CA SER A 205 4.21 -18.44 3.35
C SER A 205 4.44 -17.54 2.15
N ASP A 206 3.36 -16.93 1.63
CA ASP A 206 3.42 -15.98 0.52
C ASP A 206 4.28 -14.76 0.90
N VAL A 207 4.10 -14.24 2.12
CA VAL A 207 4.91 -13.12 2.65
C VAL A 207 6.39 -13.52 2.69
N ARG A 208 6.72 -14.64 3.32
CA ARG A 208 8.13 -15.11 3.43
C ARG A 208 8.77 -15.28 2.05
N THR A 209 8.06 -15.89 1.10
CA THR A 209 8.57 -16.09 -0.26
C THR A 209 8.81 -14.75 -0.94
N SER A 210 7.86 -13.81 -0.89
CA SER A 210 8.00 -12.48 -1.47
C SER A 210 9.21 -11.72 -0.92
N LEU A 211 9.39 -11.73 0.40
CA LEU A 211 10.52 -11.07 1.05
C LEU A 211 11.86 -11.76 0.73
N ALA A 212 11.91 -13.10 0.71
CA ALA A 212 13.11 -13.85 0.34
C ALA A 212 13.58 -13.54 -1.09
N LEU A 213 12.64 -13.24 -2.00
CA LEU A 213 12.92 -12.80 -3.37
C LEU A 213 13.29 -11.30 -3.46
N GLY A 214 13.30 -10.58 -2.34
CA GLY A 214 13.79 -9.21 -2.24
C GLY A 214 12.72 -8.13 -2.28
N ALA A 215 11.43 -8.49 -2.25
CA ALA A 215 10.36 -7.51 -2.10
C ALA A 215 10.45 -6.77 -0.76
N SER A 216 9.98 -5.53 -0.72
CA SER A 216 9.98 -4.67 0.48
C SER A 216 8.65 -4.73 1.22
N GLY A 217 7.78 -5.64 0.84
CA GLY A 217 6.48 -5.86 1.47
C GLY A 217 5.49 -6.50 0.52
N VAL A 218 4.26 -6.61 1.01
CA VAL A 218 3.14 -7.19 0.26
C VAL A 218 1.93 -6.27 0.27
N LEU A 219 1.14 -6.33 -0.82
CA LEU A 219 -0.15 -5.65 -0.94
C LEU A 219 -1.23 -6.71 -1.15
N LEU A 220 -2.25 -6.71 -0.32
CA LEU A 220 -3.34 -7.67 -0.40
C LEU A 220 -4.68 -7.03 -0.03
N ALA A 221 -5.78 -7.74 -0.25
CA ALA A 221 -7.13 -7.27 0.02
C ALA A 221 -8.01 -8.39 0.60
N SER A 222 -8.67 -9.18 -0.25
CA SER A 222 -9.70 -10.14 0.14
C SER A 222 -9.21 -11.21 1.13
N GLY A 223 -7.94 -11.59 1.06
CA GLY A 223 -7.36 -12.59 1.96
C GLY A 223 -7.49 -12.23 3.45
N VAL A 224 -7.52 -10.92 3.76
CA VAL A 224 -7.78 -10.41 5.12
C VAL A 224 -9.21 -9.89 5.24
N VAL A 225 -9.61 -8.95 4.36
CA VAL A 225 -10.86 -8.18 4.54
C VAL A 225 -12.11 -9.05 4.49
N ARG A 226 -12.07 -10.15 3.72
CA ARG A 226 -13.18 -11.09 3.56
C ARG A 226 -12.95 -12.43 4.29
N ALA A 227 -11.92 -12.54 5.11
CA ALA A 227 -11.68 -13.74 5.91
C ALA A 227 -12.77 -13.94 6.94
N ASP A 228 -13.10 -15.20 7.24
CA ASP A 228 -13.99 -15.54 8.35
C ASP A 228 -13.38 -15.13 9.70
N ASP A 229 -12.06 -15.19 9.83
CA ASP A 229 -11.28 -14.71 10.97
C ASP A 229 -10.11 -13.82 10.49
N PRO A 230 -10.34 -12.49 10.31
CA PRO A 230 -9.30 -11.56 9.88
C PRO A 230 -8.14 -11.45 10.87
N GLU A 231 -8.39 -11.62 12.18
CA GLU A 231 -7.34 -11.55 13.20
C GLU A 231 -6.35 -12.71 13.03
N MET A 232 -6.84 -13.91 12.83
CA MET A 232 -5.99 -15.09 12.60
C MET A 232 -5.11 -14.92 11.36
N VAL A 233 -5.69 -14.46 10.25
CA VAL A 233 -4.93 -14.24 9.00
C VAL A 233 -3.89 -13.15 9.18
N LEU A 234 -4.25 -12.00 9.76
CA LEU A 234 -3.31 -10.90 10.00
C LEU A 234 -2.14 -11.33 10.89
N ARG A 235 -2.39 -12.15 11.91
CA ARG A 235 -1.33 -12.67 12.79
C ARG A 235 -0.37 -13.59 12.04
N ASP A 236 -0.84 -14.45 11.15
CA ASP A 236 0.00 -15.31 10.33
C ASP A 236 0.89 -14.49 9.37
N LEU A 237 0.32 -13.47 8.71
CA LEU A 237 1.05 -12.54 7.87
C LEU A 237 2.12 -11.76 8.66
N ALA A 238 1.73 -11.22 9.83
CA ALA A 238 2.60 -10.44 10.70
C ALA A 238 3.76 -11.28 11.27
N GLU A 239 3.50 -12.54 11.66
CA GLU A 239 4.54 -13.46 12.14
C GLU A 239 5.58 -13.76 11.03
N ALA A 240 5.14 -13.84 9.78
CA ALA A 240 6.05 -14.00 8.64
C ALA A 240 6.93 -12.77 8.42
N LEU A 241 6.37 -11.57 8.58
CA LEU A 241 7.10 -10.30 8.46
C LEU A 241 8.14 -10.13 9.58
N LYS A 242 7.77 -10.47 10.82
CA LYS A 242 8.64 -10.32 12.01
C LYS A 242 9.92 -11.14 11.94
N ARG A 243 9.90 -12.26 11.22
CA ARG A 243 11.06 -13.16 11.09
C ARG A 243 12.05 -12.73 10.02
N TYR A 244 11.77 -11.66 9.32
CA TYR A 244 12.58 -11.15 8.23
C TYR A 244 13.33 -9.88 8.63
#